data_5c50c11829a477c2c4b39aba45f2c00f
#
_entry.id   5c50c11829a477c2c4b39aba45f2c00f
#
_cell.length_a   1.000
_cell.length_b   1.000
_cell.length_c   1.000
_cell.angle_alpha   90.00
_cell.angle_beta   90.00
_cell.angle_gamma   90.00
#
_symmetry.space_group_name_H-M   'P 1'
#
loop_
_entity.id
_entity.type
_entity.pdbx_description
1 polymer ?
#
loop_
_entity_poly.entity_id
_entity_poly.type
_entity_poly.pdbx_seq_one_letter_code
_entity_poly.pdbx_strand_id
1 'polypeptide(L)'
;RFGIDTGPIRIDGKAVMTRVRAERDRVVGFVTEDVAGWPDAQKLIGSARFAGPNLLELDDGTRIQAGRIVIATGSRPVWPAQWNDLGDRLIINDDVFDWTDMPRSVAVFGNGVIGLELAQALHRLGVRIKLYGLGGLVGPLT
;
A
#
# COMPACT_ATOMS: atom_id res chain seq x y z
N ARG A 1 28.77 10.16 -7.07
CA ARG A 1 28.36 11.55 -7.36
C ARG A 1 28.66 11.79 -8.82
N PHE A 2 27.66 12.16 -9.60
CA PHE A 2 27.78 12.36 -11.06
C PHE A 2 28.29 13.76 -11.44
N GLY A 3 29.02 14.43 -10.53
CA GLY A 3 29.55 15.79 -10.79
C GLY A 3 28.48 16.89 -10.78
N ILE A 4 27.28 16.60 -10.30
CA ILE A 4 26.18 17.56 -10.19
C ILE A 4 26.15 18.10 -8.75
N ASP A 5 26.34 19.39 -8.60
CA ASP A 5 26.14 20.12 -7.35
C ASP A 5 24.90 21.01 -7.49
N THR A 6 23.89 20.70 -6.69
CA THR A 6 22.61 21.43 -6.71
C THR A 6 22.55 22.53 -5.66
N GLY A 7 23.60 22.69 -4.85
CA GLY A 7 23.55 23.54 -3.67
C GLY A 7 22.54 23.04 -2.61
N PRO A 8 22.13 23.90 -1.66
CA PRO A 8 21.16 23.54 -0.62
C PRO A 8 19.77 23.27 -1.23
N ILE A 9 19.26 22.05 -1.03
CA ILE A 9 17.94 21.67 -1.48
C ILE A 9 16.93 21.98 -0.37
N ARG A 10 15.88 22.72 -0.70
CA ARG A 10 14.71 22.92 0.15
C ARG A 10 13.58 22.01 -0.30
N ILE A 11 13.04 21.23 0.62
CA ILE A 11 11.92 20.31 0.35
C ILE A 11 10.66 20.89 0.98
N ASP A 12 9.61 21.07 0.16
CA ASP A 12 8.27 21.42 0.60
C ASP A 12 7.45 20.14 0.73
N GLY A 13 7.24 19.68 1.97
CA GLY A 13 6.54 18.44 2.27
C GLY A 13 5.10 18.42 1.78
N LYS A 14 4.39 19.54 1.87
CA LYS A 14 3.00 19.65 1.41
C LYS A 14 2.91 19.53 -0.10
N ALA A 15 3.81 20.21 -0.83
CA ALA A 15 3.86 20.13 -2.29
C ALA A 15 4.19 18.70 -2.75
N VAL A 16 5.16 18.04 -2.09
CA VAL A 16 5.50 16.63 -2.36
C VAL A 16 4.29 15.73 -2.17
N MET A 17 3.62 15.81 -1.02
CA MET A 17 2.49 14.92 -0.71
C MET A 17 1.26 15.22 -1.56
N THR A 18 1.04 16.46 -1.95
CA THR A 18 -0.01 16.81 -2.94
C THR A 18 0.24 16.11 -4.27
N ARG A 19 1.49 16.13 -4.76
CA ARG A 19 1.85 15.42 -5.98
C ARG A 19 1.71 13.90 -5.83
N VAL A 20 2.14 13.32 -4.70
CA VAL A 20 2.02 11.87 -4.43
C VAL A 20 0.56 11.43 -4.51
N ARG A 21 -0.36 12.16 -3.86
CA ARG A 21 -1.79 11.84 -3.91
C ARG A 21 -2.34 11.97 -5.32
N ALA A 22 -1.99 13.02 -6.05
CA ALA A 22 -2.44 13.21 -7.42
C ALA A 22 -1.98 12.07 -8.35
N GLU A 23 -0.74 11.61 -8.22
CA GLU A 23 -0.22 10.48 -8.99
C GLU A 23 -0.88 9.15 -8.60
N ARG A 24 -1.11 8.91 -7.30
CA ARG A 24 -1.88 7.76 -6.83
C ARG A 24 -3.28 7.75 -7.45
N ASP A 25 -4.00 8.87 -7.35
CA ASP A 25 -5.37 8.98 -7.84
C ASP A 25 -5.43 8.78 -9.37
N ARG A 26 -4.42 9.28 -10.09
CA ARG A 26 -4.29 9.06 -11.53
C ARG A 26 -4.11 7.57 -11.87
N VAL A 27 -3.24 6.86 -11.13
CA VAL A 27 -3.00 5.44 -11.37
C VAL A 27 -4.22 4.59 -10.99
N VAL A 28 -4.86 4.90 -9.85
CA VAL A 28 -6.10 4.25 -9.44
C VAL A 28 -7.21 4.48 -10.45
N GLY A 29 -7.30 5.72 -11.01
CA GLY A 29 -8.25 6.06 -12.05
C GLY A 29 -8.15 5.14 -13.27
N PHE A 30 -6.97 4.88 -13.78
CA PHE A 30 -6.78 3.97 -14.93
C PHE A 30 -7.30 2.56 -14.65
N VAL A 31 -7.01 2.01 -13.47
CA VAL A 31 -7.46 0.66 -13.10
C VAL A 31 -8.97 0.59 -12.94
N THR A 32 -9.55 1.60 -12.30
CA THR A 32 -11.00 1.65 -12.09
C THR A 32 -11.76 1.87 -13.39
N GLU A 33 -11.26 2.70 -14.29
CA GLU A 33 -11.84 2.92 -15.63
C GLU A 33 -11.77 1.64 -16.48
N ASP A 34 -10.64 0.92 -16.44
CA ASP A 34 -10.49 -0.34 -17.16
C ASP A 34 -11.52 -1.37 -16.69
N VAL A 35 -11.65 -1.56 -15.38
CA VAL A 35 -12.65 -2.47 -14.80
C VAL A 35 -14.09 -1.99 -15.07
N ALA A 36 -14.34 -0.68 -15.03
CA ALA A 36 -15.65 -0.10 -15.35
C ALA A 36 -16.05 -0.39 -16.80
N GLY A 37 -15.09 -0.42 -17.72
CA GLY A 37 -15.29 -0.75 -19.13
C GLY A 37 -15.67 -2.20 -19.41
N TRP A 38 -15.55 -3.12 -18.46
CA TRP A 38 -15.95 -4.51 -18.65
C TRP A 38 -17.46 -4.65 -18.77
N PRO A 39 -17.98 -5.63 -19.54
CA PRO A 39 -19.42 -5.91 -19.62
C PRO A 39 -20.01 -6.18 -18.23
N ASP A 40 -21.21 -5.67 -17.95
CA ASP A 40 -21.84 -5.85 -16.64
C ASP A 40 -22.07 -7.33 -16.29
N ALA A 41 -22.32 -8.17 -17.30
CA ALA A 41 -22.44 -9.62 -17.10
C ALA A 41 -21.14 -10.30 -16.59
N GLN A 42 -20.00 -9.61 -16.64
CA GLN A 42 -18.70 -10.11 -16.16
C GLN A 42 -18.31 -9.52 -14.81
N LYS A 43 -19.12 -8.59 -14.28
CA LYS A 43 -18.87 -7.90 -13.01
C LYS A 43 -19.98 -8.27 -12.03
N LEU A 44 -19.61 -8.90 -10.92
CA LEU A 44 -20.52 -9.17 -9.81
C LEU A 44 -19.93 -8.54 -8.55
N ILE A 45 -20.70 -7.65 -7.94
CA ILE A 45 -20.27 -6.94 -6.74
C ILE A 45 -20.99 -7.57 -5.54
N GLY A 46 -20.22 -8.03 -4.56
CA GLY A 46 -20.74 -8.66 -3.36
C GLY A 46 -19.68 -9.43 -2.59
N SER A 47 -20.02 -9.86 -1.40
CA SER A 47 -19.18 -10.77 -0.61
C SER A 47 -19.45 -12.21 -1.04
N ALA A 48 -18.41 -12.89 -1.52
CA ALA A 48 -18.52 -14.26 -2.01
C ALA A 48 -18.02 -15.27 -0.96
N ARG A 49 -18.71 -16.40 -0.86
CA ARG A 49 -18.27 -17.56 -0.07
C ARG A 49 -18.34 -18.82 -0.91
N PHE A 50 -17.51 -19.79 -0.58
CA PHE A 50 -17.61 -21.11 -1.20
C PHE A 50 -18.83 -21.86 -0.63
N ALA A 51 -19.76 -22.26 -1.51
CA ALA A 51 -20.87 -23.16 -1.21
C ALA A 51 -20.58 -24.60 -1.67
N GLY A 52 -19.47 -24.80 -2.40
CA GLY A 52 -18.96 -26.08 -2.88
C GLY A 52 -17.63 -25.89 -3.63
N PRO A 53 -16.97 -26.96 -4.07
CA PRO A 53 -15.65 -26.87 -4.71
C PRO A 53 -15.61 -25.92 -5.93
N ASN A 54 -16.69 -25.89 -6.70
CA ASN A 54 -16.82 -25.07 -7.91
C ASN A 54 -18.06 -24.15 -7.85
N LEU A 55 -18.57 -23.89 -6.66
CA LEU A 55 -19.77 -23.11 -6.43
C LEU A 55 -19.48 -21.97 -5.45
N LEU A 56 -19.69 -20.75 -5.89
CA LEU A 56 -19.70 -19.57 -5.05
C LEU A 56 -21.14 -19.12 -4.81
N GLU A 57 -21.38 -18.53 -3.64
CA GLU A 57 -22.61 -17.86 -3.28
C GLU A 57 -22.30 -16.46 -2.77
N LEU A 58 -22.96 -15.46 -3.33
CA LEU A 58 -22.86 -14.06 -2.91
C LEU A 58 -23.83 -13.79 -1.75
N ASP A 59 -23.63 -12.67 -1.08
CA ASP A 59 -24.45 -12.19 0.05
C ASP A 59 -25.91 -11.87 -0.35
N ASP A 60 -26.18 -11.62 -1.63
CA ASP A 60 -27.53 -11.45 -2.19
C ASP A 60 -28.21 -12.79 -2.58
N GLY A 61 -27.53 -13.91 -2.35
CA GLY A 61 -28.01 -15.25 -2.70
C GLY A 61 -27.70 -15.68 -4.14
N THR A 62 -27.05 -14.84 -4.94
CA THR A 62 -26.61 -15.21 -6.28
C THR A 62 -25.62 -16.37 -6.23
N ARG A 63 -25.85 -17.41 -7.05
CA ARG A 63 -24.98 -18.58 -7.14
C ARG A 63 -24.21 -18.59 -8.45
N ILE A 64 -22.92 -18.85 -8.36
CA ILE A 64 -22.00 -18.86 -9.50
C ILE A 64 -21.33 -20.22 -9.56
N GLN A 65 -21.62 -20.96 -10.63
CA GLN A 65 -20.94 -22.23 -10.95
C GLN A 65 -19.75 -21.91 -11.87
N ALA A 66 -18.54 -22.27 -11.46
CA ALA A 66 -17.33 -22.00 -12.24
C ALA A 66 -16.45 -23.24 -12.34
N GLY A 67 -15.89 -23.51 -13.52
CA GLY A 67 -14.95 -24.61 -13.73
C GLY A 67 -13.59 -24.34 -13.07
N ARG A 68 -13.22 -23.07 -12.90
CA ARG A 68 -12.00 -22.62 -12.21
C ARG A 68 -12.30 -21.36 -11.43
N ILE A 69 -11.76 -21.25 -10.22
CA ILE A 69 -11.91 -20.10 -9.35
C ILE A 69 -10.50 -19.61 -8.96
N VAL A 70 -10.28 -18.31 -9.11
CA VAL A 70 -9.04 -17.66 -8.67
C VAL A 70 -9.36 -16.79 -7.46
N ILE A 71 -8.65 -17.01 -6.35
CA ILE A 71 -8.76 -16.19 -5.15
C ILE A 71 -7.71 -15.09 -5.26
N ALA A 72 -8.16 -13.84 -5.45
CA ALA A 72 -7.33 -12.66 -5.61
C ALA A 72 -7.78 -11.54 -4.65
N THR A 73 -8.04 -11.89 -3.40
CA THR A 73 -8.63 -10.98 -2.39
C THR A 73 -7.62 -10.06 -1.72
N GLY A 74 -6.36 -10.11 -2.13
CA GLY A 74 -5.29 -9.29 -1.57
C GLY A 74 -4.88 -9.74 -0.15
N SER A 75 -4.12 -8.88 0.51
CA SER A 75 -3.64 -9.09 1.88
C SER A 75 -3.68 -7.78 2.67
N ARG A 76 -3.57 -7.87 3.97
CA ARG A 76 -3.47 -6.71 4.87
C ARG A 76 -2.21 -6.84 5.71
N PRO A 77 -1.49 -5.73 5.98
CA PRO A 77 -0.43 -5.71 6.97
C PRO A 77 -0.96 -6.11 8.35
N VAL A 78 -0.13 -6.82 9.11
CA VAL A 78 -0.44 -7.22 10.50
C VAL A 78 0.60 -6.60 11.43
N TRP A 79 0.14 -6.20 12.61
CA TRP A 79 1.00 -5.68 13.67
C TRP A 79 0.63 -6.31 15.02
N PRO A 80 1.55 -6.31 16.01
CA PRO A 80 1.25 -6.78 17.36
C PRO A 80 0.15 -5.96 18.01
N ALA A 81 -0.82 -6.62 18.64
CA ALA A 81 -2.01 -5.95 19.21
C ALA A 81 -1.66 -4.87 20.25
N GLN A 82 -0.55 -5.03 20.99
CA GLN A 82 -0.07 -4.05 21.95
C GLN A 82 0.31 -2.69 21.33
N TRP A 83 0.49 -2.63 20.01
CA TRP A 83 0.79 -1.37 19.32
C TRP A 83 -0.46 -0.52 19.07
N ASN A 84 -1.65 -1.07 19.28
CA ASN A 84 -2.90 -0.32 19.12
C ASN A 84 -2.95 0.92 20.03
N ASP A 85 -2.26 0.91 21.17
CA ASP A 85 -2.17 2.05 22.08
C ASP A 85 -1.43 3.26 21.49
N LEU A 86 -0.75 3.08 20.35
CA LEU A 86 -0.14 4.19 19.62
C LEU A 86 -1.16 5.08 18.90
N GLY A 87 -2.40 4.59 18.72
CA GLY A 87 -3.47 5.32 18.03
C GLY A 87 -3.05 5.77 16.63
N ASP A 88 -3.34 7.01 16.27
CA ASP A 88 -3.04 7.59 14.94
C ASP A 88 -1.55 7.67 14.59
N ARG A 89 -0.67 7.33 15.51
CA ARG A 89 0.77 7.22 15.25
C ARG A 89 1.17 5.86 14.67
N LEU A 90 0.30 4.87 14.76
CA LEU A 90 0.47 3.57 14.13
C LEU A 90 -0.19 3.62 12.76
N ILE A 91 0.62 3.46 11.74
CA ILE A 91 0.18 3.46 10.35
C ILE A 91 0.75 2.24 9.61
N ILE A 92 0.14 1.88 8.52
CA ILE A 92 0.64 0.88 7.58
C ILE A 92 1.26 1.55 6.34
N ASN A 93 1.90 0.76 5.50
CA ASN A 93 2.55 1.25 4.28
C ASN A 93 1.62 2.04 3.36
N ASP A 94 0.34 1.67 3.29
CA ASP A 94 -0.62 2.31 2.40
C ASP A 94 -0.99 3.71 2.88
N ASP A 95 -1.07 3.94 4.19
CA ASP A 95 -1.44 5.22 4.80
C ASP A 95 -0.45 6.35 4.48
N VAL A 96 0.81 6.00 4.13
CA VAL A 96 1.83 6.98 3.74
C VAL A 96 1.39 7.80 2.53
N PHE A 97 0.62 7.20 1.62
CA PHE A 97 0.13 7.85 0.40
C PHE A 97 -1.05 8.81 0.65
N ASP A 98 -1.60 8.81 1.85
CA ASP A 98 -2.68 9.72 2.27
C ASP A 98 -2.18 10.94 3.04
N TRP A 99 -0.92 10.98 3.42
CA TRP A 99 -0.38 12.11 4.16
C TRP A 99 -0.58 13.45 3.42
N THR A 100 -0.83 14.49 4.21
CA THR A 100 -0.97 15.86 3.70
C THR A 100 0.34 16.66 3.79
N ASP A 101 1.25 16.22 4.65
CA ASP A 101 2.60 16.78 4.82
C ASP A 101 3.53 15.68 5.32
N MET A 102 4.83 15.90 5.22
CA MET A 102 5.81 14.93 5.71
C MET A 102 6.05 15.06 7.21
N PRO A 103 6.08 13.96 7.98
CA PRO A 103 6.42 13.98 9.38
C PRO A 103 7.91 14.28 9.58
N ARG A 104 8.27 14.75 10.77
CA ARG A 104 9.68 15.00 11.14
C ARG A 104 10.51 13.71 11.21
N SER A 105 9.89 12.62 11.62
CA SER A 105 10.55 11.32 11.82
C SER A 105 9.58 10.17 11.75
N VAL A 106 10.07 9.03 11.27
CA VAL A 106 9.33 7.76 11.18
C VAL A 106 10.18 6.63 11.71
N ALA A 107 9.56 5.74 12.47
CA ALA A 107 10.08 4.43 12.81
C ALA A 107 9.43 3.40 11.88
N VAL A 108 10.22 2.70 11.09
CA VAL A 108 9.76 1.69 10.14
C VAL A 108 10.05 0.31 10.75
N PHE A 109 9.01 -0.49 10.91
CA PHE A 109 9.11 -1.87 11.39
C PHE A 109 8.87 -2.82 10.22
N GLY A 110 9.92 -3.45 9.79
CA GLY A 110 9.98 -4.32 8.61
C GLY A 110 11.10 -3.89 7.67
N ASN A 111 12.10 -4.75 7.51
CA ASN A 111 13.27 -4.53 6.65
C ASN A 111 13.15 -5.25 5.30
N GLY A 112 11.93 -5.62 4.91
CA GLY A 112 11.62 -6.12 3.57
C GLY A 112 11.61 -5.01 2.53
N VAL A 113 11.32 -5.36 1.26
CA VAL A 113 11.39 -4.45 0.11
C VAL A 113 10.60 -3.18 0.34
N ILE A 114 9.30 -3.28 0.72
CA ILE A 114 8.43 -2.12 0.93
C ILE A 114 8.97 -1.18 2.01
N GLY A 115 9.37 -1.76 3.17
CA GLY A 115 9.91 -0.97 4.28
C GLY A 115 11.18 -0.21 3.89
N LEU A 116 12.07 -0.84 3.11
CA LEU A 116 13.30 -0.23 2.64
C LEU A 116 13.04 0.87 1.61
N GLU A 117 12.16 0.64 0.65
CA GLU A 117 11.82 1.63 -0.39
C GLU A 117 11.21 2.88 0.23
N LEU A 118 10.20 2.73 1.10
CA LEU A 118 9.58 3.85 1.79
C LEU A 118 10.56 4.57 2.72
N ALA A 119 11.35 3.82 3.50
CA ALA A 119 12.36 4.41 4.38
C ALA A 119 13.38 5.24 3.59
N GLN A 120 13.88 4.70 2.48
CA GLN A 120 14.86 5.41 1.63
C GLN A 120 14.24 6.64 0.96
N ALA A 121 13.03 6.53 0.42
CA ALA A 121 12.34 7.65 -0.22
C ALA A 121 12.11 8.79 0.78
N LEU A 122 11.56 8.49 1.94
CA LEU A 122 11.30 9.47 3.00
C LEU A 122 12.61 10.09 3.53
N HIS A 123 13.66 9.29 3.70
CA HIS A 123 14.96 9.79 4.13
C HIS A 123 15.54 10.80 3.12
N ARG A 124 15.46 10.50 1.83
CA ARG A 124 15.90 11.42 0.76
C ARG A 124 15.11 12.72 0.73
N LEU A 125 13.89 12.70 1.21
CA LEU A 125 13.00 13.86 1.38
C LEU A 125 13.19 14.56 2.73
N GLY A 126 14.23 14.21 3.51
CA GLY A 126 14.59 14.89 4.75
C GLY A 126 13.92 14.37 6.02
N VAL A 127 13.11 13.32 5.94
CA VAL A 127 12.51 12.68 7.12
C VAL A 127 13.56 11.88 7.88
N ARG A 128 13.61 12.01 9.20
CA ARG A 128 14.51 11.18 10.04
C ARG A 128 13.92 9.77 10.14
N ILE A 129 14.68 8.78 9.69
CA ILE A 129 14.24 7.38 9.66
C ILE A 129 14.99 6.55 10.70
N LYS A 130 14.24 5.69 11.40
CA LYS A 130 14.77 4.54 12.12
C LYS A 130 14.11 3.29 11.55
N LEU A 131 14.91 2.37 11.02
CA LEU A 131 14.44 1.11 10.45
C LEU A 131 14.74 -0.04 11.42
N TYR A 132 13.75 -0.85 11.68
CA TYR A 132 13.84 -2.03 12.54
C TYR A 132 13.44 -3.27 11.74
N GLY A 133 14.19 -4.35 11.86
CA GLY A 133 13.92 -5.63 11.23
C GLY A 133 14.35 -6.80 12.06
N LEU A 134 13.81 -7.96 11.79
CA LEU A 134 14.22 -9.22 12.42
C LEU A 134 15.37 -9.84 11.61
N GLY A 135 16.26 -10.57 12.30
CA GLY A 135 17.26 -11.43 11.67
C GLY A 135 18.54 -10.78 11.17
N GLY A 136 18.75 -9.46 11.34
CA GLY A 136 20.00 -8.77 10.97
C GLY A 136 20.30 -8.69 9.47
N LEU A 137 19.41 -9.19 8.61
CA LEU A 137 19.49 -9.08 7.15
C LEU A 137 18.66 -7.90 6.66
N VAL A 138 19.05 -7.32 5.54
CA VAL A 138 18.38 -6.16 4.94
C VAL A 138 17.87 -6.53 3.55
N GLY A 139 16.56 -6.44 3.37
CA GLY A 139 15.90 -6.75 2.11
C GLY A 139 15.78 -8.23 1.80
N PRO A 140 15.51 -8.58 0.53
CA PRO A 140 15.35 -9.96 0.07
C PRO A 140 16.68 -10.72 -0.10
N LEU A 141 17.78 -10.13 0.30
CA LEU A 141 19.11 -10.73 0.23
C LEU A 141 19.26 -11.74 1.38
N THR A 142 18.63 -12.88 1.23
CA THR A 142 18.79 -14.06 2.08
C THR A 142 19.61 -15.11 1.34
#